data_b7753113a4a8b0aea6b4642565bdf589
#
_entry.id   b7753113a4a8b0aea6b4642565bdf589
#
_cell.length_a   1.000
_cell.length_b   1.000
_cell.length_c   1.000
_cell.angle_alpha   90.00
_cell.angle_beta   90.00
_cell.angle_gamma   90.00
#
_symmetry.space_group_name_H-M   'P 1'
#
loop_
_entity.id
_entity.type
_entity.pdbx_description
1 polymer ?
#
loop_
_entity_poly.entity_id
_entity_poly.type
_entity_poly.pdbx_seq_one_letter_code
_entity_poly.pdbx_strand_id
1 'polypeptide(L)'
;MARKNLIGISDSSAAPLDAERPPVERPIAGLTPGHRTNALVGGITRSLTNITQRVERAEELERQLAQGYAIVELDPELIDASFVVDRLGVTPEAQAALVEQIRDHGQQVPILVRPHPEAENRYQVAYGHRRLAALREIGGKVKAVIRALSDEQLVISQGQENNARTDLSFIERALFATRLEDRGFSRETIMSAIGVDKAALSKMITVVRRLPVEIIEAIGAAPAFGRRRWMELADRLEHGGRRAKALSHIRQSAFTEMDSDRRFEKLFTLLTETRARAGVEAWLAPDRTRPVRIRESDTETTLAFSKKAAPGFAEFVRQRLDALYLEYQQETGD
;
A
#
# COMPACT_ATOMS: atom_id res chain seq x y z
N MET A 1 36.47 24.94 43.57
CA MET A 1 37.69 24.22 43.98
C MET A 1 37.95 23.09 42.97
N ALA A 2 39.15 23.15 42.44
CA ALA A 2 39.72 22.34 41.39
C ALA A 2 40.13 20.92 41.84
N ARG A 3 40.27 20.03 40.85
CA ARG A 3 41.35 19.03 40.64
C ARG A 3 40.88 18.08 39.52
N LYS A 4 41.32 18.14 38.32
CA LYS A 4 42.58 17.79 37.61
C LYS A 4 43.24 16.52 38.17
N ASN A 5 43.25 15.46 37.35
CA ASN A 5 44.42 14.58 37.27
C ASN A 5 44.57 14.02 35.84
N LEU A 6 45.71 14.40 35.30
CA LEU A 6 46.43 13.86 34.16
C LEU A 6 47.21 12.60 34.55
N ILE A 7 47.32 11.64 33.66
CA ILE A 7 48.45 10.67 33.52
C ILE A 7 48.39 10.26 32.05
N GLY A 8 49.39 10.31 31.18
CA GLY A 8 50.81 10.25 31.32
C GLY A 8 51.32 9.51 30.07
N ILE A 9 51.98 10.21 29.19
CA ILE A 9 52.62 9.72 27.95
C ILE A 9 53.88 8.97 28.33
N SER A 10 54.15 7.82 27.66
CA SER A 10 55.49 7.29 27.58
C SER A 10 55.84 6.97 26.13
N ASP A 11 56.73 7.77 25.60
CA ASP A 11 57.55 7.51 24.40
C ASP A 11 58.43 6.29 24.58
N SER A 12 58.58 5.53 23.51
CA SER A 12 59.79 4.74 23.31
C SER A 12 60.08 4.65 21.80
N SER A 13 61.20 5.25 21.47
CA SER A 13 61.90 5.33 20.20
C SER A 13 62.44 3.97 19.74
N ALA A 14 62.57 3.74 18.46
CA ALA A 14 63.77 3.29 17.75
C ALA A 14 63.53 3.07 16.24
N ALA A 15 64.33 3.60 15.56
CA ALA A 15 64.99 3.83 14.29
C ALA A 15 64.89 2.73 13.18
N PRO A 16 65.37 3.03 11.95
CA PRO A 16 64.78 2.60 10.68
C PRO A 16 65.53 1.48 10.01
N LEU A 17 64.90 0.74 9.08
CA LEU A 17 65.62 -0.01 8.07
C LEU A 17 64.94 0.18 6.70
N ASP A 18 65.72 0.78 5.82
CA ASP A 18 65.54 0.83 4.37
C ASP A 18 65.50 -0.58 3.76
N ALA A 19 64.58 -0.79 2.87
CA ALA A 19 64.76 -1.72 1.74
C ALA A 19 63.80 -1.34 0.61
N GLU A 20 64.32 -0.72 -0.41
CA GLU A 20 63.75 -0.51 -1.73
C GLU A 20 63.20 -1.80 -2.32
N ARG A 21 61.92 -1.80 -2.75
CA ARG A 21 61.39 -2.71 -3.76
C ARG A 21 60.73 -1.91 -4.87
N PRO A 22 61.01 -2.25 -6.16
CA PRO A 22 60.48 -1.51 -7.28
C PRO A 22 59.00 -1.70 -7.46
N PRO A 23 58.30 -0.75 -8.08
CA PRO A 23 56.84 -0.83 -8.32
C PRO A 23 56.52 -1.88 -9.36
N VAL A 24 55.69 -2.86 -9.01
CA VAL A 24 55.05 -3.78 -9.93
C VAL A 24 53.89 -3.09 -10.60
N GLU A 25 54.04 -2.69 -11.85
CA GLU A 25 52.96 -2.26 -12.71
C GLU A 25 51.96 -3.42 -12.87
N ARG A 26 50.70 -3.17 -12.41
CA ARG A 26 49.58 -4.03 -12.73
C ARG A 26 48.89 -3.50 -14.01
N PRO A 27 48.70 -4.33 -15.03
CA PRO A 27 47.96 -3.90 -16.23
C PRO A 27 46.51 -3.61 -15.90
N ILE A 28 46.05 -2.42 -16.27
CA ILE A 28 44.63 -2.04 -16.24
C ILE A 28 43.96 -2.78 -17.40
N ALA A 29 43.28 -3.88 -17.11
CA ALA A 29 42.44 -4.57 -18.09
C ALA A 29 41.18 -3.74 -18.36
N GLY A 30 40.92 -3.51 -19.65
CA GLY A 30 39.87 -2.65 -20.17
C GLY A 30 38.48 -3.03 -19.69
N LEU A 31 37.72 -2.01 -19.31
CA LEU A 31 36.29 -2.06 -19.04
C LEU A 31 35.53 -2.10 -20.37
N THR A 32 35.13 -3.29 -20.79
CA THR A 32 34.00 -3.43 -21.71
C THR A 32 32.69 -3.34 -20.89
N PRO A 33 31.65 -2.62 -21.35
CA PRO A 33 30.37 -2.56 -20.65
C PRO A 33 29.60 -3.85 -20.91
N GLY A 34 29.82 -4.85 -20.08
CA GLY A 34 29.06 -6.11 -20.07
C GLY A 34 27.86 -6.00 -19.11
N HIS A 35 26.75 -6.48 -19.56
CA HIS A 35 25.47 -6.65 -18.87
C HIS A 35 25.62 -6.93 -17.35
N ARG A 36 25.11 -6.01 -16.53
CA ARG A 36 24.93 -6.24 -15.10
C ARG A 36 23.77 -7.21 -14.88
N THR A 37 24.05 -8.44 -14.62
CA THR A 37 23.09 -9.41 -14.13
C THR A 37 22.68 -9.02 -12.70
N ASN A 38 21.43 -8.61 -12.52
CA ASN A 38 20.80 -8.30 -11.23
C ASN A 38 20.62 -9.53 -10.29
N ALA A 39 21.40 -10.59 -10.47
CA ALA A 39 21.22 -11.86 -9.76
C ALA A 39 21.85 -11.90 -8.35
N LEU A 40 22.78 -10.99 -8.02
CA LEU A 40 23.51 -11.05 -6.73
C LEU A 40 22.82 -10.28 -5.58
N VAL A 41 21.94 -9.33 -5.86
CA VAL A 41 21.25 -8.56 -4.83
C VAL A 41 20.07 -9.33 -4.23
N GLY A 42 19.42 -10.20 -5.00
CA GLY A 42 18.27 -11.00 -4.53
C GLY A 42 18.61 -12.05 -3.49
N GLY A 43 19.84 -12.56 -3.44
CA GLY A 43 20.29 -13.54 -2.46
C GLY A 43 20.50 -12.97 -1.06
N ILE A 44 21.10 -11.79 -0.98
CA ILE A 44 21.40 -11.10 0.29
C ILE A 44 20.10 -10.61 0.94
N THR A 45 19.18 -10.04 0.14
CA THR A 45 17.87 -9.58 0.64
C THR A 45 17.04 -10.75 1.18
N ARG A 46 17.02 -11.89 0.50
CA ARG A 46 16.32 -13.10 0.99
C ARG A 46 16.96 -13.66 2.27
N SER A 47 18.28 -13.62 2.38
CA SER A 47 18.98 -14.09 3.58
C SER A 47 18.74 -13.19 4.78
N LEU A 48 18.75 -11.86 4.60
CA LEU A 48 18.42 -10.89 5.64
C LEU A 48 16.95 -11.03 6.09
N THR A 49 16.01 -11.14 5.16
CA THR A 49 14.60 -11.37 5.48
C THR A 49 14.38 -12.64 6.28
N ASN A 50 15.09 -13.73 5.94
CA ASN A 50 15.01 -14.98 6.69
C ASN A 50 15.60 -14.87 8.10
N ILE A 51 16.68 -14.10 8.29
CA ILE A 51 17.28 -13.89 9.61
C ILE A 51 16.34 -13.03 10.47
N THR A 52 15.83 -11.94 9.94
CA THR A 52 14.86 -11.07 10.66
C THR A 52 13.63 -11.85 11.09
N GLN A 53 13.06 -12.66 10.19
CA GLN A 53 11.91 -13.52 10.51
C GLN A 53 12.23 -14.57 11.58
N ARG A 54 13.46 -15.09 11.63
CA ARG A 54 13.87 -16.05 12.69
C ARG A 54 14.01 -15.37 14.04
N VAL A 55 14.56 -14.15 14.08
CA VAL A 55 14.70 -13.37 15.33
C VAL A 55 13.30 -12.99 15.86
N GLU A 56 12.43 -12.45 15.03
CA GLU A 56 11.05 -12.13 15.42
C GLU A 56 10.28 -13.35 15.94
N ARG A 57 10.50 -14.53 15.32
CA ARG A 57 9.90 -15.80 15.77
C ARG A 57 10.42 -16.27 17.13
N ALA A 58 11.73 -16.10 17.36
CA ALA A 58 12.35 -16.46 18.62
C ALA A 58 11.85 -15.56 19.75
N GLU A 59 11.83 -14.26 19.53
CA GLU A 59 11.31 -13.28 20.50
C GLU A 59 9.83 -13.49 20.86
N GLU A 60 9.00 -13.83 19.87
CA GLU A 60 7.59 -14.14 20.13
C GLU A 60 7.41 -15.44 20.92
N LEU A 61 8.20 -16.48 20.59
CA LEU A 61 8.18 -17.74 21.34
C LEU A 61 8.68 -17.54 22.78
N GLU A 62 9.76 -16.80 22.96
CA GLU A 62 10.29 -16.46 24.28
C GLU A 62 9.28 -15.65 25.10
N ARG A 63 8.59 -14.70 24.49
CA ARG A 63 7.53 -13.93 25.16
C ARG A 63 6.36 -14.81 25.60
N GLN A 64 5.95 -15.78 24.79
CA GLN A 64 4.88 -16.71 25.11
C GLN A 64 5.29 -17.67 26.24
N LEU A 65 6.51 -18.19 26.21
CA LEU A 65 7.07 -19.03 27.26
C LEU A 65 7.26 -18.27 28.57
N ALA A 66 7.74 -17.02 28.52
CA ALA A 66 7.90 -16.16 29.69
C ALA A 66 6.58 -15.82 30.37
N GLN A 67 5.45 -15.85 29.64
CA GLN A 67 4.11 -15.65 30.17
C GLN A 67 3.50 -16.92 30.80
N GLY A 68 4.23 -18.06 30.80
CA GLY A 68 3.80 -19.31 31.44
C GLY A 68 2.63 -20.02 30.75
N TYR A 69 2.32 -19.67 29.49
CA TYR A 69 1.24 -20.32 28.77
C TYR A 69 1.67 -21.68 28.19
N ALA A 70 0.89 -22.70 28.46
CA ALA A 70 1.09 -24.01 27.85
C ALA A 70 0.70 -23.99 26.37
N ILE A 71 1.56 -24.56 25.51
CA ILE A 71 1.25 -24.84 24.12
C ILE A 71 0.45 -26.13 24.09
N VAL A 72 -0.72 -26.10 23.49
CA VAL A 72 -1.61 -27.23 23.32
C VAL A 72 -1.79 -27.57 21.85
N GLU A 73 -2.12 -28.82 21.54
CA GLU A 73 -2.47 -29.25 20.21
C GLU A 73 -4.00 -29.34 20.07
N LEU A 74 -4.57 -28.55 19.18
CA LEU A 74 -6.00 -28.49 18.91
C LEU A 74 -6.31 -29.03 17.51
N ASP A 75 -7.52 -29.53 17.36
CA ASP A 75 -8.10 -29.83 16.05
C ASP A 75 -8.41 -28.52 15.32
N PRO A 76 -7.93 -28.30 14.07
CA PRO A 76 -8.25 -27.10 13.30
C PRO A 76 -9.75 -26.84 13.12
N GLU A 77 -10.57 -27.88 13.11
CA GLU A 77 -12.03 -27.77 12.94
C GLU A 77 -12.75 -27.21 14.17
N LEU A 78 -12.08 -27.23 15.34
CA LEU A 78 -12.60 -26.64 16.56
C LEU A 78 -12.27 -25.14 16.68
N ILE A 79 -11.53 -24.57 15.72
CA ILE A 79 -11.06 -23.21 15.79
C ILE A 79 -11.78 -22.36 14.74
N ASP A 80 -12.60 -21.43 15.17
CA ASP A 80 -13.30 -20.49 14.29
C ASP A 80 -12.42 -19.28 13.92
N ALA A 81 -12.72 -18.68 12.78
CA ALA A 81 -12.05 -17.45 12.36
C ALA A 81 -12.39 -16.29 13.31
N SER A 82 -11.49 -15.29 13.38
CA SER A 82 -11.81 -14.04 14.05
C SER A 82 -12.97 -13.33 13.34
N PHE A 83 -13.74 -12.57 14.11
CA PHE A 83 -14.86 -11.80 13.58
C PHE A 83 -14.42 -10.58 12.73
N VAL A 84 -13.14 -10.21 12.73
CA VAL A 84 -12.61 -9.13 11.90
C VAL A 84 -11.47 -9.63 11.03
N VAL A 85 -11.64 -9.44 9.71
CA VAL A 85 -10.59 -9.72 8.72
C VAL A 85 -9.66 -8.52 8.62
N ASP A 86 -8.38 -8.74 8.80
CA ASP A 86 -7.34 -7.72 8.92
C ASP A 86 -6.53 -7.48 7.63
N ARG A 87 -6.64 -8.35 6.62
CA ARG A 87 -5.87 -8.26 5.38
C ARG A 87 -6.72 -8.24 4.14
N LEU A 88 -6.25 -7.48 3.14
CA LEU A 88 -6.75 -7.47 1.79
C LEU A 88 -5.92 -8.43 0.92
N GLY A 89 -6.35 -9.69 0.87
CA GLY A 89 -5.81 -10.67 -0.05
C GLY A 89 -4.42 -11.23 0.36
N VAL A 90 -4.42 -12.50 0.72
CA VAL A 90 -3.22 -13.33 0.70
C VAL A 90 -3.12 -13.90 -0.70
N THR A 91 -2.02 -13.67 -1.41
CA THR A 91 -1.86 -14.28 -2.73
C THR A 91 -1.80 -15.81 -2.60
N PRO A 92 -2.41 -16.57 -3.53
CA PRO A 92 -2.37 -18.03 -3.51
C PRO A 92 -0.95 -18.56 -3.41
N GLU A 93 0.01 -17.92 -4.09
CA GLU A 93 1.42 -18.31 -4.08
C GLU A 93 2.06 -18.15 -2.69
N ALA A 94 1.76 -17.03 -2.00
CA ALA A 94 2.26 -16.80 -0.65
C ALA A 94 1.62 -17.73 0.38
N GLN A 95 0.40 -18.20 0.15
CA GLN A 95 -0.23 -19.21 0.98
C GLN A 95 0.36 -20.60 0.70
N ALA A 96 0.53 -20.99 -0.56
CA ALA A 96 1.14 -22.24 -0.97
C ALA A 96 2.57 -22.38 -0.42
N ALA A 97 3.39 -21.34 -0.51
CA ALA A 97 4.73 -21.33 0.07
C ALA A 97 4.72 -21.54 1.59
N LEU A 98 3.72 -21.01 2.32
CA LEU A 98 3.57 -21.25 3.74
C LEU A 98 3.13 -22.69 4.04
N VAL A 99 2.27 -23.27 3.21
CA VAL A 99 1.84 -24.67 3.31
C VAL A 99 3.04 -25.60 3.16
N GLU A 100 3.86 -25.40 2.13
CA GLU A 100 5.10 -26.19 1.93
C GLU A 100 6.06 -26.03 3.11
N GLN A 101 6.30 -24.81 3.57
CA GLN A 101 7.16 -24.56 4.73
C GLN A 101 6.68 -25.29 5.99
N ILE A 102 5.36 -25.31 6.24
CA ILE A 102 4.81 -26.02 7.41
C ILE A 102 4.87 -27.54 7.21
N ARG A 103 4.70 -28.03 5.99
CA ARG A 103 4.83 -29.46 5.67
C ARG A 103 6.25 -29.96 5.93
N ASP A 104 7.26 -29.20 5.51
CA ASP A 104 8.66 -29.61 5.59
C ASP A 104 9.25 -29.47 7.00
N HIS A 105 8.85 -28.45 7.75
CA HIS A 105 9.49 -28.08 9.01
C HIS A 105 8.54 -28.12 10.22
N GLY A 106 7.28 -28.46 10.01
CA GLY A 106 6.25 -28.38 11.03
C GLY A 106 5.89 -26.94 11.41
N GLN A 107 4.86 -26.80 12.22
CA GLN A 107 4.48 -25.50 12.77
C GLN A 107 5.50 -25.06 13.84
N GLN A 108 6.28 -24.01 13.56
CA GLN A 108 7.32 -23.50 14.45
C GLN A 108 6.76 -22.51 15.50
N VAL A 109 5.78 -21.71 15.12
CA VAL A 109 5.16 -20.69 15.99
C VAL A 109 3.71 -21.06 16.21
N PRO A 110 3.25 -21.18 17.49
CA PRO A 110 1.84 -21.44 17.78
C PRO A 110 0.95 -20.28 17.31
N ILE A 111 -0.33 -20.57 17.13
CA ILE A 111 -1.36 -19.55 16.97
C ILE A 111 -1.89 -19.14 18.35
N LEU A 112 -2.48 -17.93 18.45
CA LEU A 112 -3.22 -17.54 19.65
C LEU A 112 -4.71 -17.74 19.42
N VAL A 113 -5.33 -18.41 20.37
CA VAL A 113 -6.78 -18.64 20.36
C VAL A 113 -7.37 -18.26 21.72
N ARG A 114 -8.65 -17.94 21.74
CA ARG A 114 -9.45 -17.85 22.97
C ARG A 114 -10.55 -18.91 22.98
N PRO A 115 -11.10 -19.31 24.13
CA PRO A 115 -12.36 -20.05 24.17
C PRO A 115 -13.44 -19.26 23.42
N HIS A 116 -14.24 -19.95 22.61
CA HIS A 116 -15.31 -19.28 21.88
C HIS A 116 -16.39 -18.75 22.85
N PRO A 117 -16.83 -17.48 22.74
CA PRO A 117 -17.72 -16.88 23.71
C PRO A 117 -19.13 -17.51 23.72
N GLU A 118 -19.57 -18.09 22.60
CA GLU A 118 -20.94 -18.60 22.41
C GLU A 118 -21.01 -20.12 22.17
N ALA A 119 -19.86 -20.79 21.99
CA ALA A 119 -19.83 -22.21 21.63
C ALA A 119 -18.91 -23.00 22.56
N GLU A 120 -19.46 -23.94 23.33
CA GLU A 120 -18.68 -24.81 24.20
C GLU A 120 -17.71 -25.69 23.40
N ASN A 121 -16.53 -25.94 23.96
CA ASN A 121 -15.46 -26.74 23.36
C ASN A 121 -14.94 -26.25 21.99
N ARG A 122 -15.20 -25.01 21.65
CA ARG A 122 -14.66 -24.36 20.45
C ARG A 122 -13.75 -23.20 20.84
N TYR A 123 -12.94 -22.80 19.90
CA TYR A 123 -11.99 -21.71 20.06
C TYR A 123 -12.16 -20.70 18.93
N GLN A 124 -11.71 -19.48 19.17
CA GLN A 124 -11.66 -18.43 18.16
C GLN A 124 -10.22 -17.92 18.03
N VAL A 125 -9.72 -17.89 16.79
CA VAL A 125 -8.35 -17.43 16.54
C VAL A 125 -8.23 -15.93 16.75
N ALA A 126 -7.25 -15.49 17.53
CA ALA A 126 -6.89 -14.09 17.69
C ALA A 126 -5.86 -13.66 16.65
N TYR A 127 -4.79 -14.46 16.47
CA TYR A 127 -3.83 -14.28 15.38
C TYR A 127 -3.25 -15.61 14.89
N GLY A 128 -2.68 -15.59 13.68
CA GLY A 128 -2.16 -16.78 13.02
C GLY A 128 -3.13 -17.41 12.02
N HIS A 129 -4.08 -16.66 11.49
CA HIS A 129 -5.10 -17.10 10.52
C HIS A 129 -4.52 -17.86 9.33
N ARG A 130 -3.39 -17.41 8.76
CA ARG A 130 -2.72 -18.07 7.64
C ARG A 130 -2.17 -19.43 8.02
N ARG A 131 -1.60 -19.58 9.23
CA ARG A 131 -1.10 -20.87 9.74
C ARG A 131 -2.24 -21.84 9.98
N LEU A 132 -3.36 -21.35 10.54
CA LEU A 132 -4.57 -22.16 10.70
C LEU A 132 -5.10 -22.65 9.35
N ALA A 133 -5.18 -21.78 8.36
CA ALA A 133 -5.60 -22.15 7.00
C ALA A 133 -4.66 -23.19 6.35
N ALA A 134 -3.34 -22.99 6.49
CA ALA A 134 -2.35 -23.96 5.98
C ALA A 134 -2.46 -25.31 6.66
N LEU A 135 -2.67 -25.35 7.98
CA LEU A 135 -2.79 -26.60 8.72
C LEU A 135 -4.12 -27.32 8.44
N ARG A 136 -5.19 -26.59 8.13
CA ARG A 136 -6.43 -27.21 7.60
C ARG A 136 -6.22 -27.90 6.25
N GLU A 137 -5.41 -27.30 5.39
CA GLU A 137 -5.09 -27.86 4.07
C GLU A 137 -4.18 -29.09 4.18
N ILE A 138 -3.17 -29.03 5.08
CA ILE A 138 -2.23 -30.13 5.28
C ILE A 138 -2.89 -31.33 5.98
N GLY A 139 -3.85 -31.06 6.85
CA GLY A 139 -4.39 -32.01 7.81
C GLY A 139 -3.45 -32.19 9.02
N GLY A 140 -3.98 -32.24 10.20
CA GLY A 140 -3.20 -32.42 11.43
C GLY A 140 -3.60 -31.43 12.52
N LYS A 141 -2.95 -31.55 13.69
CA LYS A 141 -3.24 -30.70 14.83
C LYS A 141 -2.50 -29.37 14.74
N VAL A 142 -3.11 -28.34 15.30
CA VAL A 142 -2.58 -26.98 15.38
C VAL A 142 -1.98 -26.72 16.74
N LYS A 143 -0.71 -26.35 16.82
CA LYS A 143 -0.12 -25.84 18.06
C LYS A 143 -0.70 -24.46 18.36
N ALA A 144 -1.33 -24.32 19.51
CA ALA A 144 -2.02 -23.12 19.94
C ALA A 144 -1.70 -22.75 21.37
N VAL A 145 -1.73 -21.46 21.66
CA VAL A 145 -1.78 -20.91 23.01
C VAL A 145 -3.22 -20.48 23.29
N ILE A 146 -3.80 -20.96 24.38
CA ILE A 146 -5.15 -20.58 24.79
C ILE A 146 -5.07 -19.44 25.80
N ARG A 147 -5.75 -18.32 25.51
CA ARG A 147 -5.91 -17.21 26.45
C ARG A 147 -7.39 -16.82 26.55
N ALA A 148 -7.87 -16.61 27.76
CA ALA A 148 -9.16 -15.97 27.97
C ALA A 148 -9.04 -14.49 27.63
N LEU A 149 -9.56 -14.09 26.46
CA LEU A 149 -9.53 -12.73 25.95
C LEU A 149 -10.96 -12.20 25.78
N SER A 150 -11.20 -10.98 26.24
CA SER A 150 -12.41 -10.24 25.84
C SER A 150 -12.33 -9.90 24.34
N ASP A 151 -13.44 -9.45 23.75
CA ASP A 151 -13.46 -8.99 22.36
C ASP A 151 -12.47 -7.86 22.11
N GLU A 152 -12.38 -6.90 23.03
CA GLU A 152 -11.43 -5.79 22.96
C GLU A 152 -9.97 -6.27 23.03
N GLN A 153 -9.67 -7.18 23.96
CA GLN A 153 -8.32 -7.75 24.09
C GLN A 153 -7.92 -8.57 22.86
N LEU A 154 -8.87 -9.30 22.27
CA LEU A 154 -8.63 -10.04 21.02
C LEU A 154 -8.28 -9.09 19.89
N VAL A 155 -9.05 -8.02 19.69
CA VAL A 155 -8.83 -7.01 18.65
C VAL A 155 -7.49 -6.28 18.86
N ILE A 156 -7.17 -5.91 20.11
CA ILE A 156 -5.88 -5.28 20.43
C ILE A 156 -4.73 -6.24 20.12
N SER A 157 -4.83 -7.51 20.54
CA SER A 157 -3.79 -8.52 20.27
C SER A 157 -3.59 -8.76 18.79
N GLN A 158 -4.68 -8.84 18.00
CA GLN A 158 -4.64 -8.97 16.56
C GLN A 158 -3.99 -7.75 15.89
N GLY A 159 -4.39 -6.55 16.31
CA GLY A 159 -3.85 -5.31 15.76
C GLY A 159 -2.37 -5.11 16.09
N GLN A 160 -1.95 -5.41 17.33
CA GLN A 160 -0.55 -5.30 17.75
C GLN A 160 0.36 -6.29 17.02
N GLU A 161 -0.08 -7.54 16.83
CA GLU A 161 0.66 -8.51 16.03
C GLU A 161 0.84 -8.02 14.59
N ASN A 162 -0.21 -7.46 14.01
CA ASN A 162 -0.17 -6.89 12.68
C ASN A 162 0.73 -5.65 12.57
N ASN A 163 0.74 -4.77 13.57
CA ASN A 163 1.59 -3.59 13.62
C ASN A 163 3.09 -3.93 13.80
N ALA A 164 3.39 -5.01 14.51
CA ALA A 164 4.76 -5.51 14.64
C ALA A 164 5.33 -6.00 13.30
N ARG A 165 4.47 -6.27 12.33
CA ARG A 165 4.87 -6.59 10.96
C ARG A 165 4.96 -5.30 10.15
N THR A 166 6.10 -5.07 9.53
CA THR A 166 6.37 -3.90 8.66
C THR A 166 5.53 -3.87 7.37
N ASP A 167 4.64 -4.84 7.15
CA ASP A 167 4.06 -5.14 5.84
C ASP A 167 2.62 -4.64 5.63
N LEU A 168 1.92 -4.12 6.65
CA LEU A 168 0.56 -3.61 6.45
C LEU A 168 0.55 -2.24 5.77
N SER A 169 -0.12 -2.19 4.64
CA SER A 169 -0.33 -0.96 3.89
C SER A 169 -1.25 0.02 4.64
N PHE A 170 -1.24 1.28 4.19
CA PHE A 170 -2.15 2.30 4.74
C PHE A 170 -3.61 1.89 4.65
N ILE A 171 -4.03 1.34 3.49
CA ILE A 171 -5.45 1.01 3.26
C ILE A 171 -5.92 -0.18 4.08
N GLU A 172 -5.06 -1.18 4.30
CA GLU A 172 -5.39 -2.32 5.16
C GLU A 172 -5.63 -1.89 6.61
N ARG A 173 -4.73 -1.06 7.16
CA ARG A 173 -4.92 -0.50 8.51
C ARG A 173 -6.18 0.37 8.60
N ALA A 174 -6.45 1.18 7.57
CA ALA A 174 -7.63 2.03 7.53
C ALA A 174 -8.93 1.22 7.43
N LEU A 175 -8.95 0.16 6.61
CA LEU A 175 -10.10 -0.72 6.47
C LEU A 175 -10.35 -1.53 7.76
N PHE A 176 -9.29 -2.05 8.38
CA PHE A 176 -9.39 -2.73 9.66
C PHE A 176 -9.98 -1.81 10.75
N ALA A 177 -9.48 -0.57 10.86
CA ALA A 177 -10.01 0.43 11.77
C ALA A 177 -11.51 0.72 11.53
N THR A 178 -11.90 0.84 10.26
CA THR A 178 -13.29 1.11 9.89
C THR A 178 -14.19 -0.06 10.22
N ARG A 179 -13.76 -1.31 9.94
CA ARG A 179 -14.49 -2.52 10.29
C ARG A 179 -14.69 -2.69 11.81
N LEU A 180 -13.72 -2.25 12.61
CA LEU A 180 -13.86 -2.23 14.07
C LEU A 180 -14.87 -1.17 14.53
N GLU A 181 -14.83 0.04 13.95
CA GLU A 181 -15.81 1.09 14.24
C GLU A 181 -17.24 0.64 13.88
N ASP A 182 -17.43 -0.03 12.73
CA ASP A 182 -18.72 -0.58 12.28
C ASP A 182 -19.27 -1.66 13.23
N ARG A 183 -18.39 -2.35 13.96
CA ARG A 183 -18.74 -3.35 14.98
C ARG A 183 -18.97 -2.74 16.36
N GLY A 184 -18.86 -1.43 16.52
CA GLY A 184 -19.14 -0.72 17.75
C GLY A 184 -17.98 -0.68 18.74
N PHE A 185 -16.75 -1.04 18.34
CA PHE A 185 -15.59 -0.88 19.22
C PHE A 185 -15.32 0.59 19.51
N SER A 186 -14.88 0.88 20.74
CA SER A 186 -14.52 2.24 21.12
C SER A 186 -13.32 2.73 20.33
N ARG A 187 -13.24 4.05 20.09
CA ARG A 187 -12.09 4.64 19.38
C ARG A 187 -10.79 4.44 20.14
N GLU A 188 -10.83 4.38 21.47
CA GLU A 188 -9.69 4.07 22.33
C GLU A 188 -9.16 2.66 22.06
N THR A 189 -10.05 1.67 21.97
CA THR A 189 -9.70 0.29 21.61
C THR A 189 -9.09 0.23 20.22
N ILE A 190 -9.70 0.91 19.23
CA ILE A 190 -9.20 0.95 17.86
C ILE A 190 -7.82 1.62 17.77
N MET A 191 -7.62 2.76 18.45
CA MET A 191 -6.31 3.44 18.49
C MET A 191 -5.24 2.54 19.11
N SER A 192 -5.57 1.83 20.19
CA SER A 192 -4.66 0.88 20.83
C SER A 192 -4.32 -0.31 19.93
N ALA A 193 -5.29 -0.82 19.15
CA ALA A 193 -5.09 -1.92 18.23
C ALA A 193 -4.17 -1.54 17.06
N ILE A 194 -4.37 -0.37 16.44
CA ILE A 194 -3.61 0.03 15.24
C ILE A 194 -2.43 0.96 15.52
N GLY A 195 -2.18 1.32 16.78
CA GLY A 195 -1.03 2.12 17.20
C GLY A 195 -1.02 3.55 16.63
N VAL A 196 -2.18 4.24 16.60
CA VAL A 196 -2.30 5.60 16.05
C VAL A 196 -3.02 6.54 17.01
N ASP A 197 -2.85 7.84 16.80
CA ASP A 197 -3.59 8.87 17.52
C ASP A 197 -5.00 9.10 16.93
N LYS A 198 -5.82 9.88 17.64
CA LYS A 198 -7.20 10.20 17.26
C LYS A 198 -7.30 10.90 15.90
N ALA A 199 -6.34 11.77 15.60
CA ALA A 199 -6.35 12.53 14.34
C ALA A 199 -6.02 11.62 13.14
N ALA A 200 -5.06 10.70 13.30
CA ALA A 200 -4.72 9.71 12.28
C ALA A 200 -5.88 8.73 12.08
N LEU A 201 -6.48 8.22 13.14
CA LEU A 201 -7.64 7.34 13.06
C LEU A 201 -8.79 7.98 12.28
N SER A 202 -9.16 9.21 12.62
CA SER A 202 -10.23 9.94 11.93
C SER A 202 -9.94 10.09 10.44
N LYS A 203 -8.69 10.41 10.07
CA LYS A 203 -8.28 10.52 8.68
C LYS A 203 -8.32 9.19 7.93
N MET A 204 -7.94 8.09 8.58
CA MET A 204 -8.02 6.73 8.00
C MET A 204 -9.46 6.34 7.69
N ILE A 205 -10.36 6.47 8.66
CA ILE A 205 -11.79 6.16 8.51
C ILE A 205 -12.41 7.03 7.41
N THR A 206 -12.09 8.33 7.37
CA THR A 206 -12.60 9.23 6.32
C THR A 206 -12.24 8.73 4.92
N VAL A 207 -11.02 8.26 4.69
CA VAL A 207 -10.61 7.73 3.37
C VAL A 207 -11.46 6.52 2.98
N VAL A 208 -11.62 5.56 3.89
CA VAL A 208 -12.38 4.32 3.61
C VAL A 208 -13.86 4.61 3.37
N ARG A 209 -14.46 5.50 4.17
CA ARG A 209 -15.88 5.88 4.04
C ARG A 209 -16.23 6.56 2.70
N ARG A 210 -15.25 7.20 2.06
CA ARG A 210 -15.42 7.86 0.76
C ARG A 210 -15.21 6.93 -0.42
N LEU A 211 -14.67 5.74 -0.19
CA LEU A 211 -14.38 4.76 -1.24
C LEU A 211 -15.38 3.60 -1.19
N PRO A 212 -15.90 3.14 -2.34
CA PRO A 212 -16.61 1.87 -2.39
C PRO A 212 -15.71 0.72 -1.92
N VAL A 213 -16.22 -0.12 -1.02
CA VAL A 213 -15.46 -1.25 -0.46
C VAL A 213 -14.99 -2.19 -1.56
N GLU A 214 -15.82 -2.42 -2.59
CA GLU A 214 -15.51 -3.26 -3.74
C GLU A 214 -14.27 -2.76 -4.51
N ILE A 215 -14.06 -1.44 -4.57
CA ILE A 215 -12.88 -0.83 -5.21
C ILE A 215 -11.65 -1.06 -4.35
N ILE A 216 -11.76 -0.88 -3.02
CA ILE A 216 -10.64 -1.13 -2.09
C ILE A 216 -10.21 -2.60 -2.18
N GLU A 217 -11.17 -3.53 -2.14
CA GLU A 217 -10.92 -4.98 -2.19
C GLU A 217 -10.35 -5.41 -3.54
N ALA A 218 -10.85 -4.86 -4.64
CA ALA A 218 -10.34 -5.15 -5.98
C ALA A 218 -8.91 -4.64 -6.20
N ILE A 219 -8.56 -3.47 -5.68
CA ILE A 219 -7.19 -2.94 -5.73
C ILE A 219 -6.28 -3.80 -4.84
N GLY A 220 -6.70 -4.10 -3.62
CA GLY A 220 -5.91 -4.80 -2.62
C GLY A 220 -5.01 -3.86 -1.82
N ALA A 221 -3.91 -4.40 -1.26
CA ALA A 221 -3.05 -3.72 -0.29
C ALA A 221 -2.37 -2.44 -0.81
N ALA A 222 -1.93 -2.42 -2.06
CA ALA A 222 -1.24 -1.30 -2.72
C ALA A 222 -0.22 -0.57 -1.81
N PRO A 223 0.82 -1.26 -1.31
CA PRO A 223 1.73 -0.75 -0.27
C PRO A 223 2.52 0.49 -0.69
N ALA A 224 2.75 0.72 -1.98
CA ALA A 224 3.41 1.92 -2.48
C ALA A 224 2.57 3.20 -2.28
N PHE A 225 1.27 3.09 -1.95
CA PHE A 225 0.36 4.23 -1.90
C PHE A 225 -0.12 4.55 -0.48
N GLY A 226 0.31 5.72 0.03
CA GLY A 226 -0.11 6.24 1.33
C GLY A 226 -1.44 7.01 1.27
N ARG A 227 -1.84 7.55 2.44
CA ARG A 227 -3.10 8.27 2.66
C ARG A 227 -3.43 9.30 1.57
N ARG A 228 -2.46 10.11 1.15
CA ARG A 228 -2.70 11.19 0.18
C ARG A 228 -3.22 10.64 -1.14
N ARG A 229 -2.61 9.59 -1.65
CA ARG A 229 -2.99 9.00 -2.94
C ARG A 229 -4.35 8.33 -2.90
N TRP A 230 -4.67 7.65 -1.79
CA TRP A 230 -6.00 7.06 -1.58
C TRP A 230 -7.09 8.13 -1.46
N MET A 231 -6.79 9.28 -0.81
CA MET A 231 -7.72 10.41 -0.76
C MET A 231 -7.92 11.04 -2.15
N GLU A 232 -6.85 11.24 -2.93
CA GLU A 232 -6.95 11.71 -4.33
C GLU A 232 -7.79 10.76 -5.20
N LEU A 233 -7.69 9.44 -4.97
CA LEU A 233 -8.55 8.46 -5.66
C LEU A 233 -10.02 8.65 -5.27
N ALA A 234 -10.32 8.85 -3.98
CA ALA A 234 -11.66 9.12 -3.50
C ALA A 234 -12.25 10.39 -4.13
N ASP A 235 -11.48 11.50 -4.15
CA ASP A 235 -11.87 12.75 -4.78
C ASP A 235 -12.25 12.57 -6.27
N ARG A 236 -11.50 11.72 -6.98
CA ARG A 236 -11.77 11.46 -8.40
C ARG A 236 -13.03 10.65 -8.64
N LEU A 237 -13.33 9.70 -7.74
CA LEU A 237 -14.52 8.85 -7.83
C LEU A 237 -15.84 9.60 -7.58
N GLU A 238 -15.79 10.72 -6.84
CA GLU A 238 -16.98 11.54 -6.56
C GLU A 238 -17.51 12.29 -7.79
N HIS A 239 -16.69 12.49 -8.83
CA HIS A 239 -17.09 13.25 -10.02
C HIS A 239 -17.80 12.36 -11.05
N GLY A 240 -18.93 12.84 -11.56
CA GLY A 240 -19.86 12.30 -12.54
C GLY A 240 -19.47 11.02 -13.32
N GLY A 241 -20.22 9.94 -13.15
CA GLY A 241 -20.05 8.70 -13.91
C GLY A 241 -18.75 7.89 -13.66
N ARG A 242 -17.73 8.48 -13.01
CA ARG A 242 -16.42 7.85 -12.80
C ARG A 242 -16.49 6.64 -11.89
N ARG A 243 -17.40 6.67 -10.90
CA ARG A 243 -17.63 5.51 -10.02
C ARG A 243 -18.11 4.30 -10.81
N ALA A 244 -19.07 4.48 -11.71
CA ALA A 244 -19.56 3.39 -12.56
C ALA A 244 -18.47 2.87 -13.51
N LYS A 245 -17.66 3.78 -14.09
CA LYS A 245 -16.51 3.43 -14.93
C LYS A 245 -15.48 2.61 -14.16
N ALA A 246 -15.16 3.00 -12.91
CA ALA A 246 -14.23 2.27 -12.04
C ALA A 246 -14.77 0.87 -11.72
N LEU A 247 -16.03 0.76 -11.29
CA LEU A 247 -16.67 -0.51 -10.96
C LEU A 247 -16.74 -1.47 -12.16
N SER A 248 -16.96 -0.95 -13.37
CA SER A 248 -16.89 -1.75 -14.60
C SER A 248 -15.46 -2.23 -14.89
N HIS A 249 -14.46 -1.40 -14.63
CA HIS A 249 -13.07 -1.72 -14.94
C HIS A 249 -12.47 -2.78 -14.00
N ILE A 250 -12.78 -2.73 -12.71
CA ILE A 250 -12.27 -3.70 -11.73
C ILE A 250 -12.78 -5.14 -11.96
N ARG A 251 -13.84 -5.31 -12.73
CA ARG A 251 -14.41 -6.63 -13.09
C ARG A 251 -13.72 -7.31 -14.27
N GLN A 252 -12.81 -6.63 -14.95
CA GLN A 252 -12.09 -7.19 -16.10
C GLN A 252 -11.00 -8.14 -15.61
N SER A 253 -10.84 -9.30 -16.27
CA SER A 253 -9.82 -10.30 -15.93
C SER A 253 -8.40 -9.71 -15.95
N ALA A 254 -8.10 -8.89 -16.95
CA ALA A 254 -6.81 -8.19 -17.04
C ALA A 254 -6.49 -7.28 -15.84
N PHE A 255 -7.51 -6.82 -15.09
CA PHE A 255 -7.30 -6.04 -13.87
C PHE A 255 -6.89 -6.94 -12.71
N THR A 256 -7.52 -8.10 -12.56
CA THR A 256 -7.26 -9.04 -11.45
C THR A 256 -5.91 -9.74 -11.57
N GLU A 257 -5.34 -9.83 -12.77
CA GLU A 257 -4.02 -10.42 -13.02
C GLU A 257 -2.84 -9.50 -12.63
N MET A 258 -3.09 -8.21 -12.43
CA MET A 258 -2.07 -7.25 -12.01
C MET A 258 -1.76 -7.39 -10.52
N ASP A 259 -0.56 -6.95 -10.10
CA ASP A 259 -0.27 -6.71 -8.68
C ASP A 259 -1.07 -5.50 -8.16
N SER A 260 -1.19 -5.38 -6.83
CA SER A 260 -2.05 -4.38 -6.20
C SER A 260 -1.61 -2.93 -6.46
N ASP A 261 -0.30 -2.67 -6.57
CA ASP A 261 0.20 -1.34 -6.89
C ASP A 261 -0.16 -0.94 -8.32
N ARG A 262 -0.02 -1.85 -9.28
CA ARG A 262 -0.43 -1.64 -10.67
C ARG A 262 -1.95 -1.48 -10.81
N ARG A 263 -2.74 -2.24 -10.04
CA ARG A 263 -4.20 -2.04 -10.00
C ARG A 263 -4.55 -0.63 -9.56
N PHE A 264 -3.90 -0.13 -8.52
CA PHE A 264 -4.08 1.24 -8.05
C PHE A 264 -3.73 2.26 -9.13
N GLU A 265 -2.54 2.16 -9.73
CA GLU A 265 -2.08 3.08 -10.79
C GLU A 265 -2.99 3.07 -12.01
N LYS A 266 -3.41 1.88 -12.44
CA LYS A 266 -4.29 1.72 -13.58
C LYS A 266 -5.63 2.41 -13.35
N LEU A 267 -6.25 2.17 -12.18
CA LEU A 267 -7.52 2.83 -11.85
C LEU A 267 -7.36 4.33 -11.69
N PHE A 268 -6.29 4.76 -11.04
CA PHE A 268 -5.97 6.18 -10.84
C PHE A 268 -5.78 6.91 -12.18
N THR A 269 -5.08 6.32 -13.14
CA THR A 269 -4.87 6.85 -14.49
C THR A 269 -6.18 6.88 -15.27
N LEU A 270 -6.97 5.80 -15.24
CA LEU A 270 -8.28 5.70 -15.88
C LEU A 270 -9.22 6.83 -15.46
N LEU A 271 -9.17 7.22 -14.19
CA LEU A 271 -9.98 8.31 -13.63
C LEU A 271 -9.36 9.69 -13.86
N THR A 272 -8.07 9.76 -14.21
CA THR A 272 -7.41 11.01 -14.62
C THR A 272 -7.73 11.36 -16.06
N GLU A 273 -7.78 10.39 -16.93
CA GLU A 273 -7.98 10.54 -18.37
C GLU A 273 -9.36 11.10 -18.77
N THR A 274 -10.28 11.32 -17.83
CA THR A 274 -11.59 11.90 -18.11
C THR A 274 -11.59 13.43 -18.27
N ARG A 275 -10.43 14.06 -18.36
CA ARG A 275 -10.24 15.17 -19.28
C ARG A 275 -9.50 14.61 -20.52
N ALA A 276 -10.13 13.69 -21.22
CA ALA A 276 -9.86 13.54 -22.65
C ALA A 276 -9.86 14.94 -23.19
N ARG A 277 -8.77 15.35 -23.79
CA ARG A 277 -8.66 16.56 -24.58
C ARG A 277 -10.01 16.74 -25.28
N ALA A 278 -10.89 17.59 -24.78
CA ALA A 278 -11.94 18.18 -25.58
C ALA A 278 -11.20 18.55 -26.85
N GLY A 279 -11.58 17.96 -27.96
CA GLY A 279 -10.79 18.04 -29.16
C GLY A 279 -10.41 19.49 -29.39
N VAL A 280 -9.12 19.79 -29.25
CA VAL A 280 -8.67 21.14 -29.56
C VAL A 280 -8.65 21.18 -31.08
N GLU A 281 -9.79 21.46 -31.65
CA GLU A 281 -9.91 21.68 -33.07
C GLU A 281 -9.31 23.04 -33.39
N ALA A 282 -8.29 23.06 -34.24
CA ALA A 282 -7.72 24.32 -34.70
C ALA A 282 -8.50 24.73 -35.95
N TRP A 283 -9.29 25.80 -35.84
CA TRP A 283 -9.99 26.37 -36.98
C TRP A 283 -8.96 26.79 -38.06
N LEU A 284 -9.16 26.27 -39.28
CA LEU A 284 -8.33 26.55 -40.44
C LEU A 284 -8.95 27.70 -41.20
N ALA A 285 -8.28 28.85 -41.21
CA ALA A 285 -8.71 30.00 -42.01
C ALA A 285 -8.48 29.75 -43.52
N PRO A 286 -9.13 30.50 -44.44
CA PRO A 286 -8.97 30.37 -45.89
C PRO A 286 -7.52 30.53 -46.36
N ASP A 287 -6.70 31.29 -45.66
CA ASP A 287 -5.27 31.47 -45.90
C ASP A 287 -4.39 30.32 -45.38
N ARG A 288 -5.03 29.24 -44.91
CA ARG A 288 -4.42 28.07 -44.26
C ARG A 288 -3.70 28.34 -42.95
N THR A 289 -3.87 29.50 -42.31
CA THR A 289 -3.41 29.74 -40.97
C THR A 289 -4.36 29.09 -39.95
N ARG A 290 -3.89 28.88 -38.71
CA ARG A 290 -4.70 28.35 -37.62
C ARG A 290 -4.76 29.35 -36.45
N PRO A 291 -5.47 30.46 -36.65
CA PRO A 291 -5.47 31.56 -35.68
C PRO A 291 -6.30 31.32 -34.45
N VAL A 292 -7.24 30.34 -34.48
CA VAL A 292 -8.14 30.02 -33.37
C VAL A 292 -8.06 28.54 -33.02
N ARG A 293 -7.98 28.25 -31.75
CA ARG A 293 -8.19 26.89 -31.21
C ARG A 293 -9.57 26.87 -30.54
N ILE A 294 -10.38 25.91 -30.94
CA ILE A 294 -11.72 25.69 -30.43
C ILE A 294 -11.63 24.54 -29.41
N ARG A 295 -12.12 24.77 -28.22
CA ARG A 295 -12.27 23.71 -27.22
C ARG A 295 -13.75 23.67 -26.83
N GLU A 296 -14.34 22.52 -27.04
CA GLU A 296 -15.73 22.24 -26.73
C GLU A 296 -15.83 21.35 -25.49
N SER A 297 -16.73 21.69 -24.60
CA SER A 297 -17.12 20.87 -23.44
C SER A 297 -18.65 20.80 -23.39
N ASP A 298 -19.20 19.93 -22.55
CA ASP A 298 -20.67 19.74 -22.41
C ASP A 298 -21.42 21.02 -22.00
N THR A 299 -20.72 22.03 -21.47
CA THR A 299 -21.33 23.26 -20.93
C THR A 299 -20.73 24.55 -21.49
N GLU A 300 -19.60 24.48 -22.21
CA GLU A 300 -18.86 25.67 -22.62
C GLU A 300 -18.05 25.43 -23.89
N THR A 301 -18.07 26.37 -24.81
CA THR A 301 -17.15 26.44 -25.96
C THR A 301 -16.17 27.58 -25.76
N THR A 302 -14.87 27.26 -25.67
CA THR A 302 -13.79 28.24 -25.53
C THR A 302 -13.06 28.47 -26.84
N LEU A 303 -12.95 29.72 -27.27
CA LEU A 303 -12.16 30.16 -28.42
C LEU A 303 -10.84 30.79 -27.94
N ALA A 304 -9.70 30.16 -28.26
CA ALA A 304 -8.38 30.68 -27.90
C ALA A 304 -7.66 31.23 -29.14
N PHE A 305 -7.49 32.55 -29.19
CA PHE A 305 -6.88 33.26 -30.30
C PHE A 305 -5.34 33.28 -30.19
N SER A 306 -4.66 32.91 -31.28
CA SER A 306 -3.20 32.95 -31.37
C SER A 306 -2.73 34.35 -31.79
N LYS A 307 -2.19 35.11 -30.83
CA LYS A 307 -1.60 36.43 -31.11
C LYS A 307 -0.45 36.38 -32.10
N LYS A 308 0.21 35.21 -32.24
CA LYS A 308 1.34 35.00 -33.20
C LYS A 308 0.85 34.72 -34.62
N ALA A 309 -0.24 33.92 -34.73
CA ALA A 309 -0.76 33.53 -36.05
C ALA A 309 -1.62 34.63 -36.69
N ALA A 310 -2.35 35.40 -35.89
CA ALA A 310 -3.17 36.55 -36.36
C ALA A 310 -3.15 37.67 -35.30
N PRO A 311 -2.13 38.56 -35.35
CA PRO A 311 -2.07 39.70 -34.43
C PRO A 311 -3.29 40.61 -34.63
N GLY A 312 -4.00 40.97 -33.51
CA GLY A 312 -5.18 41.80 -33.52
C GLY A 312 -6.51 41.10 -33.84
N PHE A 313 -6.52 39.83 -34.27
CA PHE A 313 -7.77 39.14 -34.61
C PHE A 313 -8.68 38.91 -33.38
N ALA A 314 -8.15 38.67 -32.22
CA ALA A 314 -8.94 38.60 -31.00
C ALA A 314 -9.64 39.92 -30.69
N GLU A 315 -8.97 41.05 -30.86
CA GLU A 315 -9.53 42.39 -30.65
C GLU A 315 -10.61 42.70 -31.69
N PHE A 316 -10.37 42.37 -32.93
CA PHE A 316 -11.35 42.52 -34.00
C PHE A 316 -12.65 41.75 -33.75
N VAL A 317 -12.54 40.47 -33.25
CA VAL A 317 -13.72 39.67 -32.91
C VAL A 317 -14.43 40.27 -31.68
N ARG A 318 -13.67 40.68 -30.66
CA ARG A 318 -14.23 41.28 -29.45
C ARG A 318 -15.08 42.54 -29.74
N GLN A 319 -14.62 43.39 -30.65
CA GLN A 319 -15.35 44.60 -31.05
C GLN A 319 -16.62 44.32 -31.83
N ARG A 320 -16.79 43.09 -32.34
CA ARG A 320 -17.95 42.66 -33.12
C ARG A 320 -18.87 41.68 -32.41
N LEU A 321 -18.62 41.36 -31.15
CA LEU A 321 -19.44 40.39 -30.42
C LEU A 321 -20.92 40.81 -30.38
N ASP A 322 -21.22 42.08 -30.16
CA ASP A 322 -22.61 42.56 -30.12
C ASP A 322 -23.30 42.35 -31.48
N ALA A 323 -22.60 42.67 -32.56
CA ALA A 323 -23.14 42.50 -33.90
C ALA A 323 -23.35 41.02 -34.25
N LEU A 324 -22.38 40.18 -33.92
CA LEU A 324 -22.48 38.72 -34.12
C LEU A 324 -23.62 38.10 -33.28
N TYR A 325 -23.86 38.62 -32.07
CA TYR A 325 -24.96 38.14 -31.24
C TYR A 325 -26.31 38.53 -31.76
N LEU A 326 -26.45 39.74 -32.29
CA LEU A 326 -27.69 40.21 -32.93
C LEU A 326 -27.96 39.42 -34.23
N GLU A 327 -26.94 39.14 -35.02
CA GLU A 327 -27.06 38.32 -36.22
C GLU A 327 -27.51 36.88 -35.89
N TYR A 328 -26.93 36.27 -34.86
CA TYR A 328 -27.35 34.99 -34.32
C TYR A 328 -28.82 34.98 -33.88
N GLN A 329 -29.27 36.00 -33.13
CA GLN A 329 -30.68 36.09 -32.72
C GLN A 329 -31.62 36.21 -33.92
N GLN A 330 -31.23 36.93 -34.98
CA GLN A 330 -32.02 37.04 -36.20
C GLN A 330 -32.12 35.72 -36.98
N GLU A 331 -31.06 34.93 -36.99
CA GLU A 331 -31.05 33.61 -37.65
C GLU A 331 -31.76 32.53 -36.87
N THR A 332 -31.75 32.58 -35.55
CA THR A 332 -32.38 31.56 -34.68
C THR A 332 -33.83 31.86 -34.33
N GLY A 333 -34.30 33.06 -34.58
CA GLY A 333 -35.69 33.44 -34.35
C GLY A 333 -36.06 33.62 -32.88
N ASP A 334 -35.08 33.84 -32.01
CA ASP A 334 -35.25 34.16 -30.57
C ASP A 334 -35.13 35.64 -30.27
#